data_e2f40f4dd3312fab6f15e7a4bbdcbe5b
#
_entry.id   e2f40f4dd3312fab6f15e7a4bbdcbe5b
#
_cell.length_a   1.000
_cell.length_b   1.000
_cell.length_c   1.000
_cell.angle_alpha   90.00
_cell.angle_beta   90.00
_cell.angle_gamma   90.00
#
_symmetry.space_group_name_H-M   'P 1'
#
loop_
_entity.id
_entity.type
_entity.pdbx_description
1 polymer ?
#
loop_
_entity_poly.entity_id
_entity_poly.type
_entity_poly.pdbx_seq_one_letter_code
_entity_poly.pdbx_strand_id
1 'polypeptide(L)'
;MAMRQTPLTCSGHTRPVVDLAFSGITPYGYFLISACKDGKPMLRQGDTGDWIGTFLGHKGAVWGATLNKEATKAATAAADFSAKVWDAVTGDEVLTLAHKHIVKCVNFTQDSNCLLTGGNDKVLRIYDLSKPEADPQEFSGHTSAIKKALWCNSDQQILSAAEDKTIRLWDRNTKEIVKTLSFETSVSSMEYIPDGEILVITYGRTVAFYDAHMLELIKTVDAPASIHSASLHPDKDFFVAGGDDFKLYKYDYSTKEEMESYKGHFGPVHCVRFSPDGELYASGSEDGTLRLWQTAVGKTYGLWKCVLPEELSSENTDALYCPPAEIKA
;
A
#
# COMPACT_ATOMS: atom_id res chain seq x y z
N MET A 1 12.36 24.00 -19.66
CA MET A 1 12.73 22.57 -19.48
C MET A 1 11.82 22.00 -18.42
N ALA A 2 11.15 20.87 -18.67
CA ALA A 2 10.39 20.21 -17.61
C ALA A 2 11.37 19.70 -16.53
N MET A 3 11.09 19.97 -15.26
CA MET A 3 11.88 19.47 -14.14
C MET A 3 11.80 17.95 -14.12
N ARG A 4 12.95 17.28 -14.12
CA ARG A 4 13.01 15.83 -14.05
C ARG A 4 12.88 15.41 -12.59
N GLN A 5 11.85 14.66 -12.26
CA GLN A 5 11.64 14.17 -10.91
C GLN A 5 12.73 13.16 -10.52
N THR A 6 13.36 13.38 -9.37
CA THR A 6 14.26 12.40 -8.74
C THR A 6 13.59 11.90 -7.46
N PRO A 7 13.26 10.61 -7.36
CA PRO A 7 12.63 10.07 -6.15
C PRO A 7 13.64 9.95 -5.02
N LEU A 8 13.13 10.01 -3.80
CA LEU A 8 13.88 9.62 -2.62
C LEU A 8 13.92 8.09 -2.52
N THR A 9 15.10 7.51 -2.48
CA THR A 9 15.28 6.07 -2.34
C THR A 9 15.42 5.69 -0.87
N CYS A 10 14.48 4.90 -0.37
CA CYS A 10 14.51 4.33 0.97
C CYS A 10 15.13 2.93 0.91
N SER A 11 16.36 2.81 1.39
CA SER A 11 17.11 1.55 1.44
C SER A 11 16.81 0.77 2.71
N GLY A 12 17.30 -0.48 2.77
CA GLY A 12 17.21 -1.36 3.95
C GLY A 12 16.68 -2.75 3.63
N HIS A 13 15.75 -2.88 2.69
CA HIS A 13 15.31 -4.18 2.21
C HIS A 13 16.36 -4.84 1.31
N THR A 14 16.44 -6.16 1.41
CA THR A 14 17.43 -6.97 0.66
C THR A 14 16.79 -7.85 -0.40
N ARG A 15 15.46 -7.84 -0.49
CA ARG A 15 14.64 -8.60 -1.44
C ARG A 15 13.47 -7.75 -1.93
N PRO A 16 12.67 -8.23 -2.89
CA PRO A 16 11.53 -7.50 -3.43
C PRO A 16 10.59 -6.93 -2.37
N VAL A 17 10.25 -5.64 -2.53
CA VAL A 17 9.17 -4.97 -1.79
C VAL A 17 7.87 -5.23 -2.53
N VAL A 18 6.95 -5.96 -1.90
CA VAL A 18 5.76 -6.51 -2.57
C VAL A 18 4.44 -5.87 -2.16
N ASP A 19 4.42 -5.18 -1.02
CA ASP A 19 3.25 -4.43 -0.56
C ASP A 19 3.69 -3.25 0.30
N LEU A 20 2.85 -2.22 0.36
CA LEU A 20 3.03 -1.06 1.22
C LEU A 20 1.69 -0.42 1.55
N ALA A 21 1.63 0.22 2.71
CA ALA A 21 0.45 0.94 3.16
C ALA A 21 0.85 2.16 3.98
N PHE A 22 0.12 3.25 3.80
CA PHE A 22 0.20 4.41 4.66
C PHE A 22 -0.81 4.31 5.81
N SER A 23 -0.50 4.94 6.93
CA SER A 23 -1.47 5.22 8.00
C SER A 23 -2.38 6.39 7.61
N GLY A 24 -3.35 6.71 8.44
CA GLY A 24 -4.01 8.02 8.41
C GLY A 24 -3.08 9.12 8.87
N ILE A 25 -3.54 10.38 8.72
CA ILE A 25 -2.83 11.55 9.25
C ILE A 25 -3.03 11.58 10.77
N THR A 26 -1.91 11.59 11.49
CA THR A 26 -1.87 11.66 12.95
C THR A 26 -1.29 13.01 13.41
N PRO A 27 -1.32 13.36 14.71
CA PRO A 27 -0.64 14.54 15.21
C PRO A 27 0.88 14.56 14.98
N TYR A 28 1.46 13.40 14.67
CA TYR A 28 2.90 13.21 14.40
C TYR A 28 3.21 13.02 12.91
N GLY A 29 2.27 13.37 12.04
CA GLY A 29 2.35 13.09 10.61
C GLY A 29 1.74 11.73 10.26
N TYR A 30 2.14 11.16 9.15
CA TYR A 30 1.71 9.84 8.71
C TYR A 30 2.90 8.91 8.52
N PHE A 31 2.63 7.62 8.54
CA PHE A 31 3.66 6.58 8.56
C PHE A 31 3.45 5.61 7.39
N LEU A 32 4.52 4.98 6.98
CA LEU A 32 4.53 4.02 5.87
C LEU A 32 5.10 2.69 6.36
N ILE A 33 4.35 1.61 6.16
CA ILE A 33 4.83 0.25 6.35
C ILE A 33 5.08 -0.42 5.01
N SER A 34 6.14 -1.22 4.92
CA SER A 34 6.48 -1.99 3.73
C SER A 34 6.60 -3.49 4.05
N ALA A 35 6.04 -4.32 3.18
CA ALA A 35 6.20 -5.77 3.19
C ALA A 35 7.26 -6.19 2.18
N CYS A 36 8.17 -7.07 2.60
CA CYS A 36 9.27 -7.50 1.78
C CYS A 36 9.49 -9.02 1.87
N LYS A 37 9.93 -9.62 0.76
CA LYS A 37 10.28 -11.05 0.72
C LYS A 37 11.50 -11.39 1.59
N ASP A 38 12.18 -10.41 2.18
CA ASP A 38 13.26 -10.64 3.16
C ASP A 38 12.75 -11.04 4.56
N GLY A 39 11.44 -11.01 4.77
CA GLY A 39 10.82 -11.38 6.05
C GLY A 39 10.84 -10.28 7.11
N LYS A 40 11.25 -9.06 6.75
CA LYS A 40 11.48 -7.94 7.66
C LYS A 40 10.64 -6.72 7.28
N PRO A 41 9.37 -6.64 7.70
CA PRO A 41 8.57 -5.45 7.49
C PRO A 41 9.21 -4.23 8.15
N MET A 42 9.20 -3.09 7.47
CA MET A 42 9.81 -1.84 7.97
C MET A 42 8.77 -0.75 8.11
N LEU A 43 8.87 -0.01 9.21
CA LEU A 43 8.10 1.19 9.49
C LEU A 43 8.96 2.42 9.21
N ARG A 44 8.40 3.40 8.52
CA ARG A 44 9.07 4.65 8.16
C ARG A 44 8.17 5.84 8.43
N GLN A 45 8.80 7.00 8.64
CA GLN A 45 8.12 8.28 8.54
C GLN A 45 7.63 8.46 7.10
N GLY A 46 6.35 8.79 6.90
CA GLY A 46 5.73 8.74 5.58
C GLY A 46 6.15 9.86 4.64
N ASP A 47 6.44 11.04 5.19
CA ASP A 47 6.82 12.24 4.44
C ASP A 47 8.32 12.31 4.12
N THR A 48 9.18 11.82 5.03
CA THR A 48 10.65 11.88 4.88
C THR A 48 11.26 10.56 4.43
N GLY A 49 10.56 9.44 4.60
CA GLY A 49 11.08 8.09 4.32
C GLY A 49 12.07 7.58 5.37
N ASP A 50 12.27 8.33 6.46
CA ASP A 50 13.20 7.96 7.53
C ASP A 50 12.77 6.64 8.18
N TRP A 51 13.73 5.75 8.36
CA TRP A 51 13.50 4.48 9.02
C TRP A 51 13.23 4.69 10.52
N ILE A 52 12.14 4.12 11.00
CA ILE A 52 11.75 4.15 12.42
C ILE A 52 12.10 2.81 13.07
N GLY A 53 11.71 1.71 12.44
CA GLY A 53 11.93 0.39 13.01
C GLY A 53 11.66 -0.75 12.03
N THR A 54 12.04 -1.94 12.44
CA THR A 54 11.81 -3.19 11.71
C THR A 54 11.11 -4.18 12.62
N PHE A 55 9.99 -4.74 12.17
CA PHE A 55 9.27 -5.78 12.90
C PHE A 55 9.98 -7.12 12.71
N LEU A 56 10.54 -7.66 13.78
CA LEU A 56 11.33 -8.91 13.77
C LEU A 56 10.53 -10.05 14.38
N GLY A 57 10.36 -11.15 13.65
CA GLY A 57 9.65 -12.34 14.16
C GLY A 57 9.12 -13.27 13.08
N HIS A 58 8.91 -12.79 11.85
CA HIS A 58 8.54 -13.67 10.74
C HIS A 58 9.71 -14.56 10.31
N LYS A 59 9.39 -15.81 9.97
CA LYS A 59 10.36 -16.82 9.49
C LYS A 59 10.24 -17.09 7.99
N GLY A 60 9.51 -16.25 7.28
CA GLY A 60 9.27 -16.36 5.84
C GLY A 60 9.03 -15.02 5.19
N ALA A 61 8.90 -15.01 3.87
CA ALA A 61 8.62 -13.80 3.10
C ALA A 61 7.32 -13.13 3.57
N VAL A 62 7.35 -11.81 3.78
CA VAL A 62 6.16 -11.03 4.11
C VAL A 62 5.52 -10.56 2.81
N TRP A 63 4.24 -10.89 2.63
CA TRP A 63 3.48 -10.63 1.41
C TRP A 63 2.53 -9.45 1.51
N GLY A 64 2.07 -9.15 2.70
CA GLY A 64 1.15 -8.04 2.95
C GLY A 64 1.49 -7.35 4.26
N ALA A 65 1.30 -6.04 4.30
CA ALA A 65 1.47 -5.24 5.51
C ALA A 65 0.47 -4.09 5.50
N THR A 66 -0.02 -3.73 6.68
CA THR A 66 -0.94 -2.62 6.86
C THR A 66 -0.73 -1.95 8.21
N LEU A 67 -1.11 -0.69 8.30
CA LEU A 67 -1.21 0.08 9.54
C LEU A 67 -2.69 0.35 9.83
N ASN A 68 -3.03 0.49 11.10
CA ASN A 68 -4.31 1.10 11.46
C ASN A 68 -4.25 2.62 11.21
N LYS A 69 -5.41 3.27 11.21
CA LYS A 69 -5.54 4.69 10.90
C LYS A 69 -4.68 5.57 11.81
N GLU A 70 -4.60 5.24 13.08
CA GLU A 70 -3.88 5.98 14.13
C GLU A 70 -2.37 5.65 14.16
N ALA A 71 -1.89 4.74 13.33
CA ALA A 71 -0.51 4.24 13.32
C ALA A 71 -0.03 3.66 14.66
N THR A 72 -0.94 3.15 15.48
CA THR A 72 -0.62 2.51 16.77
C THR A 72 -0.48 0.99 16.66
N LYS A 73 -1.08 0.39 15.61
CA LYS A 73 -1.02 -1.03 15.32
C LYS A 73 -0.55 -1.27 13.90
N ALA A 74 0.29 -2.29 13.72
CA ALA A 74 0.64 -2.82 12.43
C ALA A 74 0.17 -4.29 12.31
N ALA A 75 -0.13 -4.74 11.10
CA ALA A 75 -0.38 -6.13 10.81
C ALA A 75 0.40 -6.57 9.58
N THR A 76 0.88 -7.82 9.61
CA THR A 76 1.69 -8.40 8.54
C THR A 76 1.24 -9.81 8.21
N ALA A 77 1.33 -10.18 6.94
CA ALA A 77 0.96 -11.49 6.41
C ALA A 77 2.18 -12.17 5.78
N ALA A 78 2.47 -13.42 6.13
CA ALA A 78 3.72 -14.04 5.72
C ALA A 78 3.62 -15.50 5.25
N ALA A 79 4.71 -15.93 4.63
CA ALA A 79 4.89 -17.28 4.12
C ALA A 79 5.19 -18.31 5.23
N ASP A 80 5.41 -17.88 6.45
CA ASP A 80 5.55 -18.74 7.62
C ASP A 80 4.20 -19.26 8.17
N PHE A 81 3.13 -19.05 7.40
CA PHE A 81 1.76 -19.43 7.71
C PHE A 81 1.16 -18.66 8.88
N SER A 82 1.64 -17.46 9.10
CA SER A 82 1.10 -16.58 10.14
C SER A 82 0.74 -15.20 9.61
N ALA A 83 -0.27 -14.60 10.22
CA ALA A 83 -0.43 -13.16 10.27
C ALA A 83 -0.06 -12.70 11.69
N LYS A 84 0.64 -11.57 11.79
CA LYS A 84 1.07 -11.02 13.08
C LYS A 84 0.53 -9.62 13.25
N VAL A 85 0.16 -9.29 14.49
CA VAL A 85 -0.21 -7.96 14.92
C VAL A 85 0.89 -7.43 15.82
N TRP A 86 1.28 -6.19 15.60
CA TRP A 86 2.38 -5.51 16.28
C TRP A 86 1.89 -4.21 16.91
N ASP A 87 2.45 -3.88 18.04
CA ASP A 87 2.43 -2.51 18.54
C ASP A 87 3.36 -1.68 17.65
N ALA A 88 2.82 -0.71 16.92
CA ALA A 88 3.61 0.07 15.98
C ALA A 88 4.47 1.14 16.65
N VAL A 89 4.23 1.44 17.94
CA VAL A 89 5.00 2.40 18.72
C VAL A 89 6.24 1.75 19.33
N THR A 90 6.08 0.56 19.91
CA THR A 90 7.19 -0.17 20.57
C THR A 90 7.90 -1.14 19.64
N GLY A 91 7.23 -1.60 18.57
CA GLY A 91 7.72 -2.65 17.67
C GLY A 91 7.51 -4.07 18.18
N ASP A 92 6.85 -4.25 19.32
CA ASP A 92 6.62 -5.55 19.93
C ASP A 92 5.53 -6.35 19.20
N GLU A 93 5.72 -7.66 19.12
CA GLU A 93 4.69 -8.58 18.65
C GLU A 93 3.60 -8.72 19.72
N VAL A 94 2.36 -8.33 19.34
CA VAL A 94 1.19 -8.41 20.24
C VAL A 94 0.48 -9.75 20.07
N LEU A 95 0.35 -10.23 18.81
CA LEU A 95 -0.45 -11.42 18.52
C LEU A 95 0.08 -12.13 17.27
N THR A 96 0.13 -13.46 17.34
CA THR A 96 0.35 -14.32 16.18
C THR A 96 -0.88 -15.15 15.87
N LEU A 97 -1.39 -14.99 14.66
CA LEU A 97 -2.55 -15.69 14.12
C LEU A 97 -2.07 -16.79 13.17
N ALA A 98 -2.19 -18.05 13.62
CA ALA A 98 -1.76 -19.20 12.82
C ALA A 98 -2.79 -19.52 11.71
N HIS A 99 -2.28 -19.85 10.52
CA HIS A 99 -3.05 -20.26 9.36
C HIS A 99 -2.57 -21.63 8.84
N LYS A 100 -3.40 -22.25 8.00
CA LYS A 100 -3.05 -23.55 7.40
C LYS A 100 -2.07 -23.45 6.24
N HIS A 101 -1.88 -22.23 5.69
CA HIS A 101 -1.02 -21.98 4.54
C HIS A 101 -0.53 -20.52 4.53
N ILE A 102 0.28 -20.15 3.53
CA ILE A 102 0.78 -18.79 3.31
C ILE A 102 -0.34 -17.77 3.40
N VAL A 103 -0.16 -16.75 4.23
CA VAL A 103 -1.04 -15.58 4.30
C VAL A 103 -0.53 -14.52 3.34
N LYS A 104 -1.43 -13.97 2.52
CA LYS A 104 -1.07 -13.02 1.46
C LYS A 104 -1.49 -11.58 1.76
N CYS A 105 -2.57 -11.40 2.48
CA CYS A 105 -3.13 -10.07 2.74
C CYS A 105 -3.68 -9.96 4.16
N VAL A 106 -3.60 -8.75 4.68
CA VAL A 106 -4.15 -8.32 5.97
C VAL A 106 -4.74 -6.92 5.83
N ASN A 107 -5.83 -6.64 6.55
CA ASN A 107 -6.45 -5.32 6.57
C ASN A 107 -7.22 -5.10 7.86
N PHE A 108 -7.01 -3.96 8.53
CA PHE A 108 -7.75 -3.59 9.73
C PHE A 108 -9.12 -3.02 9.41
N THR A 109 -10.09 -3.21 10.30
CA THR A 109 -11.32 -2.40 10.35
C THR A 109 -10.97 -0.95 10.72
N GLN A 110 -11.87 -0.01 10.41
CA GLN A 110 -11.68 1.41 10.73
C GLN A 110 -11.49 1.66 12.22
N ASP A 111 -12.17 0.89 13.07
CA ASP A 111 -12.06 0.94 14.53
C ASP A 111 -10.85 0.17 15.09
N SER A 112 -10.07 -0.48 14.22
CA SER A 112 -8.89 -1.28 14.59
C SER A 112 -9.17 -2.45 15.54
N ASN A 113 -10.44 -2.91 15.65
CA ASN A 113 -10.84 -4.01 16.54
C ASN A 113 -10.82 -5.36 15.84
N CYS A 114 -10.92 -5.38 14.51
CA CYS A 114 -10.86 -6.62 13.75
C CYS A 114 -9.73 -6.60 12.71
N LEU A 115 -9.20 -7.79 12.41
CA LEU A 115 -8.25 -8.02 11.35
C LEU A 115 -8.82 -9.00 10.34
N LEU A 116 -8.87 -8.58 9.08
CA LEU A 116 -9.18 -9.43 7.93
C LEU A 116 -7.88 -10.04 7.41
N THR A 117 -7.89 -11.34 7.13
CA THR A 117 -6.78 -12.05 6.52
C THR A 117 -7.24 -12.91 5.36
N GLY A 118 -6.34 -13.17 4.41
CA GLY A 118 -6.57 -14.09 3.30
C GLY A 118 -5.26 -14.63 2.74
N GLY A 119 -5.31 -15.79 2.11
CA GLY A 119 -4.10 -16.40 1.59
C GLY A 119 -4.33 -17.66 0.74
N ASN A 120 -3.32 -18.52 0.71
CA ASN A 120 -3.29 -19.69 -0.16
C ASN A 120 -4.26 -20.80 0.26
N ASP A 121 -4.79 -20.78 1.47
CA ASP A 121 -5.81 -21.71 1.92
C ASP A 121 -7.22 -21.38 1.40
N LYS A 122 -7.37 -20.30 0.62
CA LYS A 122 -8.58 -19.88 -0.09
C LYS A 122 -9.73 -19.41 0.82
N VAL A 123 -9.44 -19.17 2.10
CA VAL A 123 -10.41 -18.75 3.10
C VAL A 123 -10.07 -17.36 3.60
N LEU A 124 -11.07 -16.47 3.62
CA LEU A 124 -10.98 -15.22 4.35
C LEU A 124 -11.32 -15.46 5.82
N ARG A 125 -10.58 -14.78 6.70
CA ARG A 125 -10.84 -14.84 8.14
C ARG A 125 -10.91 -13.46 8.73
N ILE A 126 -11.87 -13.26 9.63
CA ILE A 126 -11.96 -12.06 10.47
C ILE A 126 -11.65 -12.49 11.91
N TYR A 127 -10.62 -11.89 12.46
CA TYR A 127 -10.23 -12.07 13.85
C TYR A 127 -10.68 -10.86 14.67
N ASP A 128 -11.33 -11.10 15.81
CA ASP A 128 -11.62 -10.08 16.81
C ASP A 128 -10.40 -9.93 17.71
N LEU A 129 -9.70 -8.80 17.60
CA LEU A 129 -8.47 -8.54 18.34
C LEU A 129 -8.69 -8.27 19.83
N SER A 130 -9.94 -8.01 20.24
CA SER A 130 -10.31 -7.93 21.67
C SER A 130 -10.51 -9.30 22.31
N LYS A 131 -10.67 -10.35 21.50
CA LYS A 131 -10.90 -11.73 21.91
C LYS A 131 -10.00 -12.68 21.13
N PRO A 132 -8.67 -12.62 21.32
CA PRO A 132 -7.72 -13.35 20.50
C PRO A 132 -7.83 -14.87 20.57
N GLU A 133 -8.46 -15.39 21.64
CA GLU A 133 -8.72 -16.84 21.82
C GLU A 133 -9.99 -17.32 21.11
N ALA A 134 -10.83 -16.40 20.58
CA ALA A 134 -12.04 -16.79 19.87
C ALA A 134 -11.73 -17.28 18.46
N ASP A 135 -12.49 -18.25 17.99
CA ASP A 135 -12.40 -18.71 16.61
C ASP A 135 -12.72 -17.59 15.62
N PRO A 136 -11.97 -17.45 14.53
CA PRO A 136 -12.24 -16.43 13.52
C PRO A 136 -13.53 -16.71 12.76
N GLN A 137 -14.15 -15.67 12.26
CA GLN A 137 -15.21 -15.82 11.26
C GLN A 137 -14.60 -16.20 9.92
N GLU A 138 -15.01 -17.32 9.36
CA GLU A 138 -14.51 -17.82 8.07
C GLU A 138 -15.49 -17.56 6.93
N PHE A 139 -14.94 -17.20 5.75
CA PHE A 139 -15.68 -16.99 4.51
C PHE A 139 -15.02 -17.86 3.43
N SER A 140 -15.76 -18.87 2.97
CA SER A 140 -15.29 -19.84 1.99
C SER A 140 -16.06 -19.68 0.68
N GLY A 141 -15.35 -19.87 -0.44
CA GLY A 141 -15.99 -19.80 -1.77
C GLY A 141 -14.96 -19.62 -2.90
N HIS A 142 -13.85 -18.92 -2.67
CA HIS A 142 -12.78 -18.88 -3.67
C HIS A 142 -12.21 -20.26 -3.97
N THR A 143 -11.94 -20.51 -5.24
CA THR A 143 -11.41 -21.81 -5.71
C THR A 143 -9.89 -21.81 -5.80
N SER A 144 -9.25 -20.67 -5.67
CA SER A 144 -7.79 -20.51 -5.69
C SER A 144 -7.32 -19.53 -4.62
N ALA A 145 -6.00 -19.35 -4.51
CA ALA A 145 -5.37 -18.49 -3.49
C ALA A 145 -5.90 -17.05 -3.52
N ILE A 146 -6.23 -16.51 -2.35
CA ILE A 146 -6.62 -15.12 -2.18
C ILE A 146 -5.36 -14.26 -2.17
N LYS A 147 -5.31 -13.24 -3.02
CA LYS A 147 -4.17 -12.34 -3.17
C LYS A 147 -4.33 -11.04 -2.39
N LYS A 148 -5.53 -10.47 -2.41
CA LYS A 148 -5.87 -9.22 -1.74
C LYS A 148 -7.25 -9.32 -1.13
N ALA A 149 -7.43 -8.66 0.01
CA ALA A 149 -8.73 -8.51 0.67
C ALA A 149 -8.77 -7.16 1.39
N LEU A 150 -9.89 -6.46 1.28
CA LEU A 150 -10.11 -5.13 1.80
C LEU A 150 -11.48 -5.02 2.44
N TRP A 151 -11.59 -4.19 3.47
CA TRP A 151 -12.86 -3.73 3.98
C TRP A 151 -13.45 -2.64 3.09
N CYS A 152 -14.76 -2.62 2.96
CA CYS A 152 -15.51 -1.55 2.30
C CYS A 152 -16.86 -1.32 2.98
N ASN A 153 -17.58 -0.28 2.57
CA ASN A 153 -18.89 0.08 3.11
C ASN A 153 -18.90 0.12 4.66
N SER A 154 -18.02 0.96 5.23
CA SER A 154 -17.89 1.13 6.69
C SER A 154 -17.73 -0.20 7.44
N ASP A 155 -16.87 -1.09 6.93
CA ASP A 155 -16.56 -2.41 7.47
C ASP A 155 -17.73 -3.41 7.49
N GLN A 156 -18.82 -3.13 6.77
CA GLN A 156 -19.96 -4.05 6.63
C GLN A 156 -19.76 -5.08 5.52
N GLN A 157 -18.89 -4.79 4.59
CA GLN A 157 -18.61 -5.65 3.44
C GLN A 157 -17.10 -5.88 3.27
N ILE A 158 -16.79 -6.97 2.57
CA ILE A 158 -15.41 -7.35 2.25
C ILE A 158 -15.29 -7.52 0.74
N LEU A 159 -14.25 -6.94 0.17
CA LEU A 159 -13.79 -7.20 -1.20
C LEU A 159 -12.61 -8.15 -1.16
N SER A 160 -12.63 -9.19 -1.97
CA SER A 160 -11.50 -10.13 -2.10
C SER A 160 -11.19 -10.43 -3.55
N ALA A 161 -9.91 -10.49 -3.89
CA ALA A 161 -9.40 -10.92 -5.19
C ALA A 161 -8.54 -12.15 -5.05
N ALA A 162 -8.74 -13.13 -5.93
CA ALA A 162 -8.02 -14.39 -5.91
C ALA A 162 -7.42 -14.77 -7.28
N GLU A 163 -6.58 -15.80 -7.26
CA GLU A 163 -5.99 -16.39 -8.48
C GLU A 163 -7.02 -17.12 -9.34
N ASP A 164 -8.24 -17.35 -8.84
CA ASP A 164 -9.39 -17.85 -9.64
C ASP A 164 -9.94 -16.80 -10.61
N LYS A 165 -9.27 -15.67 -10.75
CA LYS A 165 -9.61 -14.55 -11.63
C LYS A 165 -10.94 -13.88 -11.27
N THR A 166 -11.35 -13.98 -10.02
CA THR A 166 -12.57 -13.32 -9.55
C THR A 166 -12.28 -12.30 -8.45
N ILE A 167 -13.11 -11.26 -8.44
CA ILE A 167 -13.31 -10.41 -7.26
C ILE A 167 -14.68 -10.73 -6.71
N ARG A 168 -14.77 -10.87 -5.39
CA ARG A 168 -16.02 -11.14 -4.69
C ARG A 168 -16.29 -10.09 -3.65
N LEU A 169 -17.53 -9.64 -3.62
CA LEU A 169 -18.10 -8.80 -2.58
C LEU A 169 -18.88 -9.69 -1.62
N TRP A 170 -18.55 -9.61 -0.34
CA TRP A 170 -19.15 -10.41 0.72
C TRP A 170 -19.87 -9.51 1.72
N ASP A 171 -21.00 -9.95 2.20
CA ASP A 171 -21.63 -9.36 3.38
C ASP A 171 -21.01 -9.95 4.65
N ARG A 172 -20.57 -9.08 5.58
CA ARG A 172 -19.90 -9.48 6.81
C ARG A 172 -20.80 -10.30 7.74
N ASN A 173 -22.10 -9.97 7.81
CA ASN A 173 -23.02 -10.53 8.77
C ASN A 173 -23.60 -11.86 8.29
N THR A 174 -24.05 -11.91 7.03
CA THR A 174 -24.63 -13.13 6.43
C THR A 174 -23.57 -14.10 5.96
N LYS A 175 -22.33 -13.63 5.74
CA LYS A 175 -21.20 -14.38 5.14
C LYS A 175 -21.47 -14.81 3.69
N GLU A 176 -22.48 -14.26 3.04
CA GLU A 176 -22.84 -14.59 1.68
C GLU A 176 -22.10 -13.73 0.67
N ILE A 177 -21.94 -14.27 -0.53
CA ILE A 177 -21.39 -13.53 -1.67
C ILE A 177 -22.51 -12.66 -2.25
N VAL A 178 -22.36 -11.34 -2.15
CA VAL A 178 -23.29 -10.36 -2.71
C VAL A 178 -23.14 -10.27 -4.23
N LYS A 179 -21.88 -10.21 -4.69
CA LYS A 179 -21.56 -10.09 -6.12
C LYS A 179 -20.22 -10.71 -6.44
N THR A 180 -20.09 -11.21 -7.66
CA THR A 180 -18.81 -11.72 -8.21
C THR A 180 -18.53 -11.07 -9.55
N LEU A 181 -17.30 -10.56 -9.72
CA LEU A 181 -16.76 -10.12 -11.00
C LEU A 181 -15.74 -11.15 -11.47
N SER A 182 -15.75 -11.45 -12.77
CA SER A 182 -14.80 -12.37 -13.40
C SER A 182 -13.94 -11.61 -14.43
N PHE A 183 -12.67 -11.95 -14.48
CA PHE A 183 -11.68 -11.32 -15.36
C PHE A 183 -10.98 -12.36 -16.21
N GLU A 184 -10.36 -11.95 -17.31
CA GLU A 184 -9.56 -12.84 -18.15
C GLU A 184 -8.24 -13.26 -17.48
N THR A 185 -7.66 -12.37 -16.67
CA THR A 185 -6.44 -12.60 -15.90
C THR A 185 -6.68 -12.36 -14.42
N SER A 186 -5.81 -12.87 -13.57
CA SER A 186 -5.92 -12.62 -12.13
C SER A 186 -5.64 -11.15 -11.82
N VAL A 187 -6.41 -10.60 -10.87
CA VAL A 187 -6.20 -9.25 -10.35
C VAL A 187 -4.87 -9.18 -9.60
N SER A 188 -4.08 -8.15 -9.90
CA SER A 188 -2.75 -7.95 -9.32
C SER A 188 -2.81 -7.10 -8.06
N SER A 189 -3.60 -6.03 -8.06
CA SER A 189 -3.77 -5.11 -6.93
C SER A 189 -5.20 -4.62 -6.82
N MET A 190 -5.60 -4.30 -5.60
CA MET A 190 -6.84 -3.61 -5.27
C MET A 190 -6.53 -2.48 -4.30
N GLU A 191 -7.23 -1.36 -4.47
CA GLU A 191 -7.24 -0.23 -3.54
C GLU A 191 -8.66 0.28 -3.41
N TYR A 192 -9.13 0.51 -2.20
CA TYR A 192 -10.41 1.11 -1.92
C TYR A 192 -10.24 2.54 -1.47
N ILE A 193 -10.89 3.47 -2.16
CA ILE A 193 -10.92 4.89 -1.85
C ILE A 193 -12.28 5.19 -1.19
N PRO A 194 -12.32 5.40 0.14
CA PRO A 194 -13.58 5.59 0.88
C PRO A 194 -14.36 6.82 0.41
N ASP A 195 -13.64 7.91 0.12
CA ASP A 195 -14.24 9.10 -0.47
C ASP A 195 -14.65 8.84 -1.92
N GLY A 196 -15.97 8.78 -2.16
CA GLY A 196 -16.58 8.44 -3.43
C GLY A 196 -16.66 6.94 -3.72
N GLU A 197 -16.34 6.07 -2.76
CA GLU A 197 -16.50 4.61 -2.82
C GLU A 197 -15.95 3.99 -4.11
N ILE A 198 -14.72 4.40 -4.49
CA ILE A 198 -14.07 3.92 -5.70
C ILE A 198 -13.16 2.74 -5.37
N LEU A 199 -13.34 1.65 -6.12
CA LEU A 199 -12.43 0.51 -6.14
C LEU A 199 -11.51 0.60 -7.35
N VAL A 200 -10.21 0.71 -7.11
CA VAL A 200 -9.16 0.67 -8.13
C VAL A 200 -8.62 -0.74 -8.23
N ILE A 201 -8.63 -1.33 -9.40
CA ILE A 201 -8.11 -2.67 -9.66
C ILE A 201 -7.15 -2.66 -10.84
N THR A 202 -6.14 -3.55 -10.77
CA THR A 202 -5.20 -3.79 -11.87
C THR A 202 -5.22 -5.25 -12.30
N TYR A 203 -5.30 -5.48 -13.59
CA TYR A 203 -5.17 -6.82 -14.20
C TYR A 203 -4.55 -6.71 -15.60
N GLY A 204 -3.59 -7.57 -15.90
CA GLY A 204 -2.87 -7.50 -17.17
C GLY A 204 -2.27 -6.11 -17.40
N ARG A 205 -2.71 -5.41 -18.44
CA ARG A 205 -2.29 -4.04 -18.77
C ARG A 205 -3.30 -2.97 -18.36
N THR A 206 -4.42 -3.37 -17.77
CA THR A 206 -5.56 -2.50 -17.50
C THR A 206 -5.60 -2.05 -16.06
N VAL A 207 -5.82 -0.76 -15.86
CA VAL A 207 -6.27 -0.16 -14.61
C VAL A 207 -7.76 0.12 -14.75
N ALA A 208 -8.58 -0.44 -13.87
CA ALA A 208 -10.03 -0.30 -13.90
C ALA A 208 -10.55 0.31 -12.60
N PHE A 209 -11.53 1.16 -12.73
CA PHE A 209 -12.19 1.86 -11.63
C PHE A 209 -13.64 1.41 -11.57
N TYR A 210 -14.06 0.93 -10.40
CA TYR A 210 -15.41 0.47 -10.14
C TYR A 210 -16.03 1.27 -9.00
N ASP A 211 -17.34 1.44 -9.05
CA ASP A 211 -18.11 1.76 -7.87
C ASP A 211 -18.00 0.57 -6.88
N ALA A 212 -17.51 0.81 -5.67
CA ALA A 212 -17.23 -0.27 -4.73
C ALA A 212 -18.49 -0.85 -4.09
N HIS A 213 -19.60 -0.10 -4.08
CA HIS A 213 -20.86 -0.54 -3.49
C HIS A 213 -21.62 -1.48 -4.43
N MET A 214 -21.75 -1.06 -5.72
CA MET A 214 -22.48 -1.81 -6.73
C MET A 214 -21.60 -2.72 -7.58
N LEU A 215 -20.27 -2.57 -7.50
CA LEU A 215 -19.29 -3.19 -8.39
C LEU A 215 -19.64 -2.94 -9.88
N GLU A 216 -20.01 -1.72 -10.20
CA GLU A 216 -20.25 -1.28 -11.56
C GLU A 216 -19.00 -0.59 -12.11
N LEU A 217 -18.69 -0.89 -13.37
CA LEU A 217 -17.53 -0.32 -14.03
C LEU A 217 -17.73 1.17 -14.29
N ILE A 218 -16.84 2.01 -13.72
CA ILE A 218 -16.82 3.45 -13.98
C ILE A 218 -16.01 3.74 -15.24
N LYS A 219 -14.77 3.25 -15.29
CA LYS A 219 -13.85 3.42 -16.42
C LYS A 219 -12.69 2.44 -16.42
N THR A 220 -12.03 2.33 -17.56
CA THR A 220 -10.76 1.60 -17.71
C THR A 220 -9.74 2.46 -18.44
N VAL A 221 -8.46 2.19 -18.14
CA VAL A 221 -7.30 2.78 -18.82
C VAL A 221 -6.30 1.67 -19.09
N ASP A 222 -5.85 1.56 -20.34
CA ASP A 222 -4.85 0.57 -20.73
C ASP A 222 -3.46 1.21 -20.77
N ALA A 223 -2.52 0.58 -20.10
CA ALA A 223 -1.13 1.01 -20.05
C ALA A 223 -0.29 0.34 -21.15
N PRO A 224 0.89 0.90 -21.47
CA PRO A 224 1.80 0.31 -22.46
C PRO A 224 2.36 -1.05 -22.07
N ALA A 225 2.48 -1.33 -20.76
CA ALA A 225 3.02 -2.57 -20.20
C ALA A 225 2.07 -3.19 -19.17
N SER A 226 2.36 -4.42 -18.74
CA SER A 226 1.65 -5.05 -17.61
C SER A 226 1.76 -4.20 -16.35
N ILE A 227 0.63 -3.99 -15.68
CA ILE A 227 0.54 -3.19 -14.45
C ILE A 227 0.30 -4.12 -13.26
N HIS A 228 1.12 -3.97 -12.21
CA HIS A 228 0.97 -4.73 -10.98
C HIS A 228 0.22 -3.97 -9.90
N SER A 229 0.32 -2.65 -9.89
CA SER A 229 -0.36 -1.81 -8.91
C SER A 229 -0.68 -0.44 -9.48
N ALA A 230 -1.80 0.12 -9.04
CA ALA A 230 -2.18 1.51 -9.30
C ALA A 230 -2.79 2.11 -8.04
N SER A 231 -2.69 3.41 -7.90
CA SER A 231 -3.26 4.18 -6.80
C SER A 231 -3.87 5.47 -7.33
N LEU A 232 -5.05 5.81 -6.82
CA LEU A 232 -5.78 7.03 -7.18
C LEU A 232 -5.45 8.14 -6.19
N HIS A 233 -5.15 9.33 -6.70
CA HIS A 233 -4.96 10.51 -5.87
C HIS A 233 -6.22 10.81 -5.04
N PRO A 234 -6.10 11.25 -3.77
CA PRO A 234 -7.25 11.55 -2.91
C PRO A 234 -8.25 12.53 -3.55
N ASP A 235 -7.78 13.56 -4.26
CA ASP A 235 -8.63 14.54 -4.96
C ASP A 235 -9.23 13.99 -6.28
N LYS A 236 -8.85 12.77 -6.68
CA LYS A 236 -9.35 12.11 -7.91
C LYS A 236 -9.03 12.84 -9.23
N ASP A 237 -7.96 13.63 -9.24
CA ASP A 237 -7.52 14.35 -10.44
C ASP A 237 -6.69 13.44 -11.36
N PHE A 238 -5.87 12.58 -10.78
CA PHE A 238 -4.98 11.68 -11.51
C PHE A 238 -4.71 10.40 -10.70
N PHE A 239 -4.14 9.42 -11.34
CA PHE A 239 -3.68 8.19 -10.71
C PHE A 239 -2.28 7.82 -11.21
N VAL A 240 -1.58 7.02 -10.42
CA VAL A 240 -0.26 6.50 -10.76
C VAL A 240 -0.33 4.98 -10.83
N ALA A 241 0.35 4.40 -11.81
CA ALA A 241 0.42 2.96 -12.03
C ALA A 241 1.87 2.53 -12.30
N GLY A 242 2.22 1.31 -11.88
CA GLY A 242 3.53 0.72 -12.09
C GLY A 242 3.48 -0.78 -12.34
N GLY A 243 4.46 -1.30 -13.08
CA GLY A 243 4.46 -2.70 -13.48
C GLY A 243 5.79 -3.21 -14.02
N ASP A 244 5.73 -4.08 -15.04
CA ASP A 244 6.84 -4.90 -15.54
C ASP A 244 7.97 -4.11 -16.21
N ASP A 245 7.69 -2.93 -16.76
CA ASP A 245 8.68 -2.14 -17.50
C ASP A 245 9.51 -1.18 -16.64
N PHE A 246 9.40 -1.30 -15.30
CA PHE A 246 10.17 -0.57 -14.29
C PHE A 246 9.83 0.92 -14.19
N LYS A 247 8.78 1.36 -14.88
CA LYS A 247 8.33 2.75 -14.91
C LYS A 247 7.10 2.94 -14.00
N LEU A 248 6.94 4.19 -13.62
CA LEU A 248 5.69 4.72 -13.09
C LEU A 248 5.04 5.61 -14.12
N TYR A 249 3.76 5.43 -14.33
CA TYR A 249 2.92 6.18 -15.24
C TYR A 249 1.93 7.01 -14.45
N LYS A 250 1.82 8.29 -14.77
CA LYS A 250 0.82 9.20 -14.22
C LYS A 250 -0.20 9.52 -15.28
N TYR A 251 -1.46 9.25 -15.00
CA TYR A 251 -2.59 9.46 -15.90
C TYR A 251 -3.57 10.45 -15.29
N ASP A 252 -4.10 11.33 -16.12
CA ASP A 252 -5.27 12.15 -15.78
C ASP A 252 -6.48 11.23 -15.57
N TYR A 253 -7.17 11.38 -14.43
CA TYR A 253 -8.29 10.51 -14.10
C TYR A 253 -9.52 10.78 -14.97
N SER A 254 -9.75 12.03 -15.41
CA SER A 254 -10.90 12.43 -16.19
C SER A 254 -10.73 12.13 -17.68
N THR A 255 -9.59 12.55 -18.26
CA THR A 255 -9.30 12.40 -19.71
C THR A 255 -8.73 11.03 -20.06
N LYS A 256 -8.17 10.30 -19.10
CA LYS A 256 -7.45 9.02 -19.25
C LYS A 256 -6.13 9.14 -20.03
N GLU A 257 -5.66 10.36 -20.26
CA GLU A 257 -4.41 10.60 -20.99
C GLU A 257 -3.20 10.40 -20.07
N GLU A 258 -2.12 9.84 -20.64
CA GLU A 258 -0.83 9.76 -19.95
C GLU A 258 -0.27 11.19 -19.85
N MET A 259 -0.11 11.66 -18.61
CA MET A 259 0.47 12.96 -18.32
C MET A 259 1.99 12.89 -18.33
N GLU A 260 2.54 11.89 -17.63
CA GLU A 260 3.96 11.73 -17.40
C GLU A 260 4.33 10.27 -17.17
N SER A 261 5.60 9.92 -17.46
CA SER A 261 6.15 8.64 -17.06
C SER A 261 7.57 8.80 -16.50
N TYR A 262 7.85 8.07 -15.43
CA TYR A 262 9.09 8.18 -14.68
C TYR A 262 9.86 6.86 -14.68
N LYS A 263 11.16 6.93 -14.97
CA LYS A 263 12.11 5.84 -14.75
C LYS A 263 12.80 6.08 -13.41
N GLY A 264 12.89 5.05 -12.61
CA GLY A 264 13.57 5.17 -11.32
C GLY A 264 13.95 3.82 -10.75
N HIS A 265 13.07 2.83 -10.85
CA HIS A 265 13.35 1.47 -10.44
C HIS A 265 14.19 0.70 -11.46
N PHE A 266 14.90 -0.31 -10.97
CA PHE A 266 15.73 -1.23 -11.75
C PHE A 266 15.10 -2.63 -11.85
N GLY A 267 13.83 -2.76 -11.48
CA GLY A 267 13.03 -3.97 -11.57
C GLY A 267 11.54 -3.65 -11.62
N PRO A 268 10.67 -4.66 -11.84
CA PRO A 268 9.22 -4.50 -11.82
C PRO A 268 8.73 -3.78 -10.57
N VAL A 269 7.76 -2.90 -10.74
CA VAL A 269 7.09 -2.19 -9.65
C VAL A 269 5.91 -3.03 -9.17
N HIS A 270 5.94 -3.50 -7.92
CA HIS A 270 4.93 -4.38 -7.37
C HIS A 270 3.79 -3.66 -6.66
N CYS A 271 4.07 -2.52 -6.08
CA CYS A 271 3.10 -1.76 -5.30
C CYS A 271 3.31 -0.26 -5.43
N VAL A 272 2.19 0.47 -5.47
CA VAL A 272 2.14 1.93 -5.53
C VAL A 272 0.99 2.38 -4.63
N ARG A 273 1.22 3.40 -3.78
CA ARG A 273 0.17 4.02 -2.93
C ARG A 273 0.43 5.50 -2.77
N PHE A 274 -0.62 6.32 -2.81
CA PHE A 274 -0.56 7.71 -2.40
C PHE A 274 -0.51 7.86 -0.89
N SER A 275 0.18 8.89 -0.43
CA SER A 275 0.08 9.35 0.96
C SER A 275 -1.34 9.87 1.25
N PRO A 276 -1.78 9.86 2.53
CA PRO A 276 -3.14 10.26 2.88
C PRO A 276 -3.45 11.72 2.61
N ASP A 277 -2.43 12.57 2.49
CA ASP A 277 -2.55 13.99 2.11
C ASP A 277 -2.42 14.22 0.60
N GLY A 278 -2.10 13.18 -0.18
CA GLY A 278 -1.89 13.27 -1.63
C GLY A 278 -0.60 13.94 -2.07
N GLU A 279 0.21 14.46 -1.15
CA GLU A 279 1.43 15.22 -1.49
C GLU A 279 2.54 14.33 -2.06
N LEU A 280 2.54 13.04 -1.69
CA LEU A 280 3.53 12.05 -2.09
C LEU A 280 2.85 10.77 -2.58
N TYR A 281 3.60 9.94 -3.28
CA TYR A 281 3.27 8.53 -3.47
C TYR A 281 4.52 7.67 -3.31
N ALA A 282 4.31 6.47 -2.81
CA ALA A 282 5.36 5.48 -2.59
C ALA A 282 5.26 4.36 -3.61
N SER A 283 6.40 3.82 -4.02
CA SER A 283 6.49 2.62 -4.86
C SER A 283 7.48 1.61 -4.31
N GLY A 284 7.15 0.33 -4.38
CA GLY A 284 8.01 -0.79 -4.01
C GLY A 284 8.27 -1.68 -5.22
N SER A 285 9.50 -2.18 -5.35
CA SER A 285 9.97 -2.88 -6.53
C SER A 285 10.70 -4.19 -6.23
N GLU A 286 10.83 -5.01 -7.27
CA GLU A 286 11.68 -6.21 -7.29
C GLU A 286 13.16 -5.88 -7.03
N ASP A 287 13.60 -4.65 -7.28
CA ASP A 287 14.96 -4.17 -7.01
C ASP A 287 15.29 -4.03 -5.51
N GLY A 288 14.31 -4.32 -4.63
CA GLY A 288 14.48 -4.23 -3.17
C GLY A 288 14.40 -2.82 -2.63
N THR A 289 14.09 -1.82 -3.45
CA THR A 289 13.94 -0.44 -3.00
C THR A 289 12.49 -0.03 -2.87
N LEU A 290 12.24 0.81 -1.88
CA LEU A 290 11.05 1.63 -1.76
C LEU A 290 11.44 3.05 -2.16
N ARG A 291 10.61 3.72 -2.95
CA ARG A 291 10.87 5.10 -3.39
C ARG A 291 9.68 5.98 -3.08
N LEU A 292 9.98 7.20 -2.63
CA LEU A 292 9.00 8.26 -2.45
C LEU A 292 9.11 9.27 -3.60
N TRP A 293 7.97 9.67 -4.11
CA TRP A 293 7.83 10.55 -5.26
C TRP A 293 6.95 11.73 -4.88
N GLN A 294 7.30 12.91 -5.38
CA GLN A 294 6.49 14.11 -5.20
C GLN A 294 5.31 14.13 -6.17
N THR A 295 4.13 14.43 -5.69
CA THR A 295 2.95 14.64 -6.53
C THR A 295 3.09 15.86 -7.42
N ALA A 296 3.60 16.97 -6.85
CA ALA A 296 3.94 18.19 -7.56
C ALA A 296 5.46 18.42 -7.48
N VAL A 297 6.15 18.27 -8.61
CA VAL A 297 7.59 18.42 -8.70
C VAL A 297 7.99 19.87 -8.38
N GLY A 298 8.97 20.05 -7.50
CA GLY A 298 9.48 21.36 -7.09
C GLY A 298 8.87 21.96 -5.84
N LYS A 299 7.82 21.34 -5.24
CA LYS A 299 7.42 21.68 -3.89
C LYS A 299 8.48 21.21 -2.88
N THR A 300 8.57 21.91 -1.75
CA THR A 300 9.42 21.49 -0.65
C THR A 300 8.61 20.54 0.24
N TYR A 301 9.12 19.31 0.42
CA TYR A 301 8.55 18.30 1.32
C TYR A 301 9.63 17.91 2.32
N GLY A 302 9.44 18.25 3.59
CA GLY A 302 10.41 17.92 4.62
C GLY A 302 11.85 18.34 4.25
N LEU A 303 12.76 17.35 4.17
CA LEU A 303 14.18 17.58 3.87
C LEU A 303 14.53 17.59 2.37
N TRP A 304 13.61 17.26 1.49
CA TRP A 304 13.91 17.26 0.05
C TRP A 304 13.29 18.45 -0.67
N LYS A 305 14.17 19.14 -1.33
CA LYS A 305 13.85 20.28 -2.16
C LYS A 305 14.42 20.05 -3.56
N CYS A 306 13.54 19.98 -4.56
CA CYS A 306 13.96 20.07 -5.95
C CYS A 306 14.17 21.56 -6.27
N VAL A 307 15.42 22.02 -6.32
CA VAL A 307 15.77 23.41 -6.64
C VAL A 307 16.43 23.44 -8.01
N LEU A 308 16.00 24.37 -8.86
CA LEU A 308 16.75 24.68 -10.08
C LEU A 308 18.10 25.32 -9.73
N PRO A 309 19.19 25.03 -10.45
CA PRO A 309 20.50 25.64 -10.19
C PRO A 309 20.50 27.17 -10.19
N GLU A 310 19.55 27.78 -10.88
CA GLU A 310 19.39 29.24 -10.98
C GLU A 310 18.78 29.88 -9.72
N GLU A 311 18.04 29.12 -8.91
CA GLU A 311 17.45 29.62 -7.65
C GLU A 311 18.47 29.65 -6.49
N LEU A 312 19.58 28.93 -6.61
CA LEU A 312 20.67 28.95 -5.62
C LEU A 312 21.45 30.27 -5.59
N SER A 313 21.27 31.15 -6.58
CA SER A 313 22.01 32.41 -6.70
C SER A 313 21.30 33.63 -6.09
N SER A 314 20.06 33.52 -5.63
CA SER A 314 19.24 34.66 -5.19
C SER A 314 18.79 34.65 -3.73
N GLU A 315 19.04 33.59 -2.95
CA GLU A 315 18.73 33.58 -1.53
C GLU A 315 19.98 33.84 -0.67
N ASN A 316 19.88 34.90 0.13
CA ASN A 316 20.84 35.38 1.10
C ASN A 316 21.50 34.27 1.92
N THR A 317 22.83 34.34 1.99
CA THR A 317 23.74 33.45 2.73
C THR A 317 23.64 33.56 4.27
N ASP A 318 22.64 34.21 4.83
CA ASP A 318 22.61 34.55 6.27
C ASP A 318 21.75 33.63 7.16
N ALA A 319 21.18 32.53 6.65
CA ALA A 319 20.25 31.71 7.43
C ALA A 319 20.66 30.25 7.71
N LEU A 320 21.91 29.85 7.48
CA LEU A 320 22.35 28.47 7.67
C LEU A 320 23.66 28.36 8.48
N TYR A 321 23.70 29.00 9.67
CA TYR A 321 24.70 28.63 10.66
C TYR A 321 24.04 28.25 12.00
N CYS A 322 23.70 26.99 12.16
CA CYS A 322 23.52 26.39 13.47
C CYS A 322 24.86 25.82 13.93
N PRO A 323 25.48 26.33 14.98
CA PRO A 323 26.69 25.74 15.52
C PRO A 323 26.37 24.38 16.15
N PRO A 324 27.29 23.39 16.06
CA PRO A 324 27.08 22.08 16.67
C PRO A 324 26.99 22.21 18.21
N ALA A 325 26.01 21.52 18.81
CA ALA A 325 25.87 21.45 20.24
C ALA A 325 27.13 20.84 20.88
N GLU A 326 27.75 21.57 21.80
CA GLU A 326 28.86 21.05 22.62
C GLU A 326 28.38 19.87 23.47
N ILE A 327 28.89 18.70 23.21
CA ILE A 327 28.78 17.55 24.09
C ILE A 327 29.73 17.80 25.25
N LYS A 328 29.17 18.15 26.42
CA LYS A 328 29.96 18.13 27.66
C LYS A 328 30.16 16.68 28.10
N ALA A 329 31.43 16.35 28.35
CA ALA A 329 31.91 15.07 28.84
C ALA A 329 31.38 14.73 30.25
#